data_3fdc475ef2e0b08277ad2268e7b3508c
#
_entry.id   3fdc475ef2e0b08277ad2268e7b3508c
#
_cell.length_a   1.000
_cell.length_b   1.000
_cell.length_c   1.000
_cell.angle_alpha   90.00
_cell.angle_beta   90.00
_cell.angle_gamma   90.00
#
_symmetry.space_group_name_H-M   'P 1'
#
loop_
_entity.id
_entity.type
_entity.pdbx_description
1 polymer ?
#
loop_
_entity_poly.entity_id
_entity_poly.type
_entity_poly.pdbx_seq_one_letter_code
_entity_poly.pdbx_strand_id
1 'polypeptide(L)' 'MQHGFQVQGMTCGHFERAVVHAVRSVDTDASVQVDLPTGRVVVESDSPREALAAAITEEGYTVAA' A
#
# COMPACT_ATOMS: atom_id res chain seq x y z
N MET A 1 8.85 -5.14 10.25
CA MET A 1 9.73 -4.56 9.23
C MET A 1 8.99 -3.49 8.44
N GLN A 2 9.71 -2.49 7.97
CA GLN A 2 9.13 -1.39 7.23
C GLN A 2 9.35 -1.59 5.73
N HIS A 3 8.29 -1.43 4.95
CA HIS A 3 8.35 -1.58 3.50
C HIS A 3 7.91 -0.27 2.84
N GLY A 4 8.67 0.20 1.87
CA GLY A 4 8.31 1.36 1.09
C GLY A 4 7.88 0.96 -0.31
N PHE A 5 6.79 1.56 -0.79
CA PHE A 5 6.29 1.31 -2.14
C PHE A 5 6.08 2.63 -2.86
N GLN A 6 6.36 2.64 -4.15
CA GLN A 6 5.99 3.74 -5.02
C GLN A 6 4.78 3.29 -5.82
N VAL A 7 3.64 3.92 -5.58
CA VAL A 7 2.37 3.50 -6.17
C VAL A 7 1.89 4.54 -7.16
N GLN A 8 1.48 4.08 -8.32
CA GLN A 8 0.98 4.93 -9.41
C GLN A 8 -0.52 4.74 -9.60
N GLY A 9 -1.15 5.70 -10.24
CA GLY A 9 -2.59 5.66 -10.48
C GLY A 9 -3.41 6.30 -9.37
N MET A 10 -2.77 7.09 -8.53
CA MET A 10 -3.39 7.72 -7.37
C MET A 10 -3.97 9.07 -7.75
N THR A 11 -5.25 9.09 -8.09
CA THR A 11 -5.86 10.32 -8.56
C THR A 11 -6.94 10.89 -7.65
N CYS A 12 -7.28 10.21 -6.55
CA CYS A 12 -8.33 10.70 -5.66
C CYS A 12 -8.15 10.18 -4.23
N GLY A 13 -8.92 10.73 -3.29
CA GLY A 13 -8.83 10.38 -1.89
C GLY A 13 -9.24 8.94 -1.54
N HIS A 14 -9.89 8.24 -2.44
CA HIS A 14 -10.23 6.83 -2.21
C HIS A 14 -9.01 5.93 -2.19
N PHE A 15 -7.93 6.36 -2.79
CA PHE A 15 -6.71 5.61 -2.86
C PHE A 15 -6.18 5.23 -1.48
N GLU A 16 -6.12 6.20 -0.57
CA GLU A 16 -5.59 5.94 0.77
C GLU A 16 -6.36 4.82 1.46
N ARG A 17 -7.69 4.88 1.41
CA ARG A 17 -8.53 3.85 2.01
C ARG A 17 -8.34 2.50 1.35
N ALA A 18 -8.24 2.48 0.03
CA ALA A 18 -8.06 1.24 -0.72
C ALA A 18 -6.75 0.57 -0.35
N VAL A 19 -5.68 1.34 -0.28
CA VAL A 19 -4.37 0.81 0.08
C VAL A 19 -4.35 0.30 1.52
N VAL A 20 -4.91 1.08 2.45
CA VAL A 20 -4.98 0.65 3.85
C VAL A 20 -5.79 -0.64 3.97
N HIS A 21 -6.91 -0.72 3.29
CA HIS A 21 -7.75 -1.91 3.31
C HIS A 21 -7.00 -3.12 2.73
N ALA A 22 -6.31 -2.92 1.61
CA ALA A 22 -5.54 -3.99 0.97
C ALA A 22 -4.45 -4.52 1.91
N VAL A 23 -3.69 -3.62 2.52
CA VAL A 23 -2.62 -4.02 3.43
C VAL A 23 -3.17 -4.74 4.65
N ARG A 24 -4.25 -4.24 5.21
CA ARG A 24 -4.85 -4.85 6.41
C ARG A 24 -5.53 -6.17 6.13
N SER A 25 -5.89 -6.44 4.88
CA SER A 25 -6.41 -7.76 4.52
C SER A 25 -5.31 -8.83 4.56
N VAL A 26 -4.07 -8.41 4.40
CA VAL A 26 -2.90 -9.29 4.51
C VAL A 26 -2.43 -9.38 5.96
N ASP A 27 -2.39 -8.24 6.65
CA ASP A 27 -1.91 -8.16 8.02
C ASP A 27 -2.74 -7.11 8.77
N THR A 28 -3.63 -7.58 9.66
CA THR A 28 -4.53 -6.70 10.39
C THR A 28 -3.81 -5.75 11.35
N ASP A 29 -2.59 -6.08 11.73
CA ASP A 29 -1.80 -5.26 12.65
C ASP A 29 -0.88 -4.28 11.94
N ALA A 30 -0.91 -4.25 10.61
CA ALA A 30 -0.03 -3.37 9.84
C ALA A 30 -0.37 -1.89 10.04
N SER A 31 0.66 -1.07 10.06
CA SER A 31 0.53 0.38 10.02
C SER A 31 0.84 0.87 8.61
N VAL A 32 0.02 1.77 8.10
CA VAL A 32 0.16 2.28 6.74
C VAL A 32 0.20 3.79 6.75
N GLN A 33 1.18 4.35 6.06
CA GLN A 33 1.28 5.79 5.84
C GLN A 33 1.29 6.05 4.35
N VAL A 34 0.45 6.95 3.89
CA VAL A 34 0.31 7.27 2.47
C VAL A 34 0.65 8.74 2.26
N ASP A 35 1.56 8.99 1.32
CA ASP A 35 1.91 10.34 0.89
C ASP A 35 1.36 10.53 -0.52
N LEU A 36 0.21 11.17 -0.61
CA LEU A 36 -0.49 11.35 -1.88
C LEU A 36 0.32 12.14 -2.92
N PRO A 37 0.93 13.28 -2.55
CA PRO A 37 1.67 14.06 -3.54
C PRO A 37 2.79 13.31 -4.24
N THR A 38 3.45 12.37 -3.55
CA THR A 38 4.56 11.62 -4.12
C THR A 38 4.18 10.22 -4.56
N GLY A 39 3.01 9.74 -4.14
CA GLY A 39 2.60 8.36 -4.40
C GLY A 39 3.34 7.35 -3.54
N ARG A 40 3.95 7.78 -2.48
CA ARG A 40 4.72 6.89 -1.63
C ARG A 40 3.86 6.28 -0.53
N VAL A 41 3.98 4.97 -0.37
CA VAL A 41 3.29 4.23 0.68
C VAL A 41 4.33 3.54 1.55
N VAL A 42 4.24 3.74 2.85
CA VAL A 42 5.13 3.09 3.82
C VAL A 42 4.28 2.19 4.70
N VAL A 43 4.65 0.92 4.76
CA VAL A 43 3.92 -0.10 5.51
C VAL A 43 4.84 -0.69 6.58
N GLU A 44 4.38 -0.70 7.81
CA GLU A 44 5.05 -1.40 8.91
C GLU A 44 4.31 -2.71 9.13
N SER A 45 4.95 -3.83 8.78
CA SER A 45 4.31 -5.14 8.82
C SER A 45 5.35 -6.24 8.83
N ASP A 46 5.00 -7.38 9.42
CA ASP A 46 5.83 -8.59 9.38
C ASP A 46 5.54 -9.46 8.16
N SER A 47 4.53 -9.10 7.38
CA SER A 47 4.20 -9.84 6.18
C SER A 47 5.23 -9.60 5.07
N PRO A 48 5.39 -10.57 4.13
CA PRO A 48 6.32 -10.39 3.03
C PRO A 48 5.95 -9.20 2.15
N ARG A 49 6.97 -8.49 1.67
CA ARG A 49 6.76 -7.37 0.76
C ARG A 49 5.92 -7.76 -0.45
N GLU A 50 6.14 -8.95 -0.99
CA GLU A 50 5.44 -9.44 -2.17
C GLU A 50 3.94 -9.57 -1.93
N ALA A 51 3.53 -10.04 -0.75
CA ALA A 51 2.13 -10.17 -0.40
C ALA A 51 1.46 -8.79 -0.30
N LEU A 52 2.16 -7.83 0.28
CA LEU A 52 1.65 -6.46 0.40
C LEU A 52 1.51 -5.80 -0.97
N ALA A 53 2.52 -5.96 -1.82
CA ALA A 53 2.49 -5.41 -3.17
C ALA A 53 1.37 -6.03 -4.00
N ALA A 54 1.18 -7.33 -3.89
CA ALA A 54 0.11 -8.03 -4.60
C ALA A 54 -1.27 -7.52 -4.17
N ALA A 55 -1.45 -7.29 -2.88
CA ALA A 55 -2.72 -6.79 -2.37
C ALA A 55 -3.03 -5.39 -2.90
N ILE A 56 -2.03 -4.52 -2.94
CA ILE A 56 -2.19 -3.17 -3.49
C ILE A 56 -2.52 -3.24 -4.98
N THR A 57 -1.85 -4.11 -5.71
CA THR A 57 -2.09 -4.29 -7.14
C THR A 57 -3.51 -4.79 -7.42
N GLU A 58 -4.03 -5.66 -6.58
CA GLU A 58 -5.39 -6.16 -6.73
C GLU A 58 -6.44 -5.06 -6.58
N GLU A 59 -6.12 -3.98 -5.90
CA GLU A 59 -7.04 -2.85 -5.77
C GLU A 59 -7.04 -1.96 -7.03
N GLY A 60 -6.24 -2.31 -8.03
CA GLY A 60 -6.22 -1.58 -9.29
C GLY A 60 -5.10 -0.55 -9.42
N TYR A 61 -4.14 -0.58 -8.51
CA TYR A 61 -3.02 0.34 -8.54
C TYR A 61 -1.76 -0.36 -9.01
N THR A 62 -0.80 0.42 -9.52
CA THR A 62 0.47 -0.11 -9.99
C THR A 62 1.56 0.20 -8.96
N VAL A 63 2.24 -0.84 -8.51
CA VAL A 63 3.37 -0.70 -7.59
C VAL A 63 4.64 -0.70 -8.43
N ALA A 64 5.36 0.41 -8.42
CA ALA A 64 6.53 0.60 -9.27
C ALA A 64 7.83 0.10 -8.63
N ALA A 65 7.88 0.08 -7.31
CA ALA A 65 9.10 -0.35 -6.64
C ALA A 65 8.83 -0.83 -5.23
#